data_c4e13796f99ecf62149f02c5af096289
#
_entry.id   c4e13796f99ecf62149f02c5af096289
#
_cell.length_a   1.000
_cell.length_b   1.000
_cell.length_c   1.000
_cell.angle_alpha   90.00
_cell.angle_beta   90.00
_cell.angle_gamma   90.00
#
_symmetry.space_group_name_H-M   'P 1'
#
loop_
_entity.id
_entity.type
_entity.pdbx_description
1 polymer ?
#
loop_
_entity_poly.entity_id
_entity_poly.type
_entity_poly.pdbx_seq_one_letter_code
_entity_poly.pdbx_strand_id
1 'polypeptide(L)'
;VVMLDAHTDEVGFMVRLIRPNGLIEFTTIGGWVTTNIPAHQVLVRTIDGTYITGIVGSKPPHYMSESERNQAPAIENLYIDIGVSSQQEACDLGVRVGNPIVPKAELEFKNNGIICGKAFDDRLGCAAVVEVLEAIRGESLSVNPVGVFSSQEEVGLRGAQVAANTLKPDVAICFEGTPADDTFESCDRQQTVLGKGL
;
A
#
# COMPACT_ATOMS: atom_id res chain seq x y z
N VAL A 1 1.09 -26.41 15.77
CA VAL A 1 1.07 -24.93 15.72
C VAL A 1 0.05 -24.48 14.70
N VAL A 2 -0.81 -23.52 15.07
CA VAL A 2 -1.72 -22.83 14.15
C VAL A 2 -1.18 -21.44 13.92
N MET A 3 -0.78 -21.13 12.69
CA MET A 3 -0.30 -19.81 12.29
C MET A 3 -1.49 -18.96 11.82
N LEU A 4 -1.60 -17.76 12.36
CA LEU A 4 -2.56 -16.74 11.94
C LEU A 4 -1.73 -15.62 11.29
N ASP A 5 -1.81 -15.45 9.98
CA ASP A 5 -0.97 -14.51 9.23
C ASP A 5 -1.78 -13.38 8.64
N ALA A 6 -1.21 -12.19 8.68
CA ALA A 6 -1.68 -10.98 8.02
C ALA A 6 -0.48 -10.09 7.73
N HIS A 7 -0.48 -9.36 6.59
CA HIS A 7 0.67 -8.54 6.27
C HIS A 7 0.52 -7.08 6.73
N THR A 8 1.66 -6.45 7.00
CA THR A 8 1.71 -5.08 7.53
C THR A 8 2.08 -4.04 6.50
N ASP A 9 2.67 -4.44 5.39
CA ASP A 9 3.02 -3.54 4.31
C ASP A 9 1.80 -3.16 3.46
N GLU A 10 1.94 -2.11 2.69
CA GLU A 10 0.97 -1.61 1.74
C GLU A 10 1.67 -1.29 0.43
N VAL A 11 0.94 -1.22 -0.67
CA VAL A 11 1.45 -0.72 -1.94
C VAL A 11 1.93 0.73 -1.79
N GLY A 12 2.99 1.07 -2.48
CA GLY A 12 3.58 2.40 -2.38
C GLY A 12 4.62 2.65 -3.46
N PHE A 13 5.54 3.56 -3.17
CA PHE A 13 6.64 3.90 -4.07
C PHE A 13 7.94 4.08 -3.29
N MET A 14 9.04 4.17 -4.04
CA MET A 14 10.35 4.46 -3.48
C MET A 14 11.07 5.49 -4.35
N VAL A 15 11.77 6.43 -3.74
CA VAL A 15 12.61 7.41 -4.44
C VAL A 15 13.70 6.68 -5.23
N ARG A 16 13.70 6.82 -6.56
CA ARG A 16 14.67 6.23 -7.47
C ARG A 16 15.80 7.21 -7.81
N LEU A 17 15.43 8.46 -8.07
CA LEU A 17 16.35 9.54 -8.46
C LEU A 17 15.77 10.89 -8.06
N ILE A 18 16.59 11.83 -7.70
CA ILE A 18 16.24 13.25 -7.55
C ILE A 18 16.88 14.00 -8.71
N ARG A 19 16.04 14.60 -9.55
CA ARG A 19 16.50 15.37 -10.74
C ARG A 19 17.20 16.67 -10.33
N PRO A 20 18.04 17.28 -11.20
CA PRO A 20 18.68 18.56 -10.90
C PRO A 20 17.70 19.68 -10.55
N ASN A 21 16.48 19.65 -11.08
CA ASN A 21 15.40 20.61 -10.81
C ASN A 21 14.55 20.27 -9.58
N GLY A 22 14.94 19.28 -8.78
CA GLY A 22 14.25 18.88 -7.56
C GLY A 22 13.11 17.89 -7.72
N LEU A 23 12.65 17.62 -8.94
CA LEU A 23 11.61 16.60 -9.17
C LEU A 23 12.13 15.20 -8.82
N ILE A 24 11.28 14.37 -8.24
CA ILE A 24 11.63 13.03 -7.77
C ILE A 24 11.11 11.99 -8.76
N GLU A 25 12.01 11.16 -9.28
CA GLU A 25 11.66 9.92 -9.95
C GLU A 25 11.48 8.81 -8.92
N PHE A 26 10.52 7.95 -9.16
CA PHE A 26 10.17 6.89 -8.22
C PHE A 26 9.96 5.55 -8.94
N THR A 27 10.01 4.48 -8.19
CA THR A 27 9.58 3.15 -8.62
C THR A 27 8.39 2.70 -7.78
N THR A 28 7.56 1.82 -8.32
CA THR A 28 6.44 1.22 -7.59
C THR A 28 6.94 0.15 -6.62
N ILE A 29 6.24 0.01 -5.51
CA ILE A 29 6.30 -1.12 -4.59
C ILE A 29 4.89 -1.72 -4.58
N GLY A 30 4.77 -3.00 -4.97
CA GLY A 30 3.49 -3.64 -5.20
C GLY A 30 2.87 -3.30 -6.56
N GLY A 31 1.65 -3.76 -6.76
CA GLY A 31 0.91 -3.62 -8.01
C GLY A 31 0.22 -2.25 -8.15
N TRP A 32 0.46 -1.55 -9.26
CA TRP A 32 -0.17 -0.27 -9.54
C TRP A 32 -0.73 -0.20 -10.96
N VAL A 33 -1.94 0.34 -11.08
CA VAL A 33 -2.51 0.77 -12.36
C VAL A 33 -2.03 2.20 -12.61
N THR A 34 -1.12 2.38 -13.57
CA THR A 34 -0.40 3.65 -13.76
C THR A 34 -1.30 4.84 -14.15
N THR A 35 -2.48 4.58 -14.71
CA THR A 35 -3.49 5.63 -14.97
C THR A 35 -4.05 6.25 -13.70
N ASN A 36 -4.00 5.54 -12.57
CA ASN A 36 -4.56 6.01 -11.30
C ASN A 36 -3.53 6.73 -10.41
N ILE A 37 -2.26 6.82 -10.86
CA ILE A 37 -1.18 7.44 -10.06
C ILE A 37 -1.11 8.97 -10.19
N PRO A 38 -1.26 9.56 -11.40
CA PRO A 38 -1.15 11.02 -11.58
C PRO A 38 -2.16 11.82 -10.73
N ALA A 39 -1.76 13.01 -10.33
CA ALA A 39 -2.53 13.97 -9.53
C ALA A 39 -2.80 13.56 -8.06
N HIS A 40 -2.33 12.39 -7.62
CA HIS A 40 -2.42 12.04 -6.21
C HIS A 40 -1.42 12.80 -5.36
N GLN A 41 -1.84 13.16 -4.15
CA GLN A 41 -0.92 13.57 -3.12
C GLN A 41 -0.24 12.34 -2.50
N VAL A 42 1.04 12.49 -2.23
CA VAL A 42 1.87 11.46 -1.60
C VAL A 42 2.65 12.04 -0.42
N LEU A 43 3.08 11.16 0.46
CA LEU A 43 3.97 11.48 1.57
C LEU A 43 5.32 10.82 1.31
N VAL A 44 6.36 11.62 1.14
CA VAL A 44 7.76 11.16 1.05
C VAL A 44 8.33 11.16 2.46
N ARG A 45 8.73 9.98 2.94
CA ARG A 45 9.40 9.88 4.26
C ARG A 45 10.86 10.27 4.11
N THR A 46 11.30 11.22 4.90
CA THR A 46 12.69 11.70 4.91
C THR A 46 13.60 10.84 5.77
N ILE A 47 14.90 11.08 5.72
CA ILE A 47 15.90 10.30 6.47
C ILE A 47 15.74 10.43 8.00
N ASP A 48 15.25 11.56 8.47
CA ASP A 48 14.96 11.80 9.91
C ASP A 48 13.58 11.26 10.35
N GLY A 49 12.81 10.67 9.44
CA GLY A 49 11.51 10.07 9.71
C GLY A 49 10.34 11.03 9.60
N THR A 50 10.55 12.29 9.24
CA THR A 50 9.46 13.23 8.93
C THR A 50 8.85 12.96 7.55
N TYR A 51 7.74 13.62 7.24
CA TYR A 51 7.02 13.41 5.99
C TYR A 51 6.84 14.73 5.24
N ILE A 52 7.15 14.72 3.96
CA ILE A 52 6.93 15.83 3.05
C ILE A 52 5.81 15.46 2.09
N THR A 53 4.82 16.34 1.97
CA THR A 53 3.77 16.17 0.98
C THR A 53 4.30 16.51 -0.41
N GLY A 54 4.08 15.62 -1.37
CA GLY A 54 4.34 15.84 -2.79
C GLY A 54 3.08 15.57 -3.61
N ILE A 55 3.12 15.95 -4.87
CA ILE A 55 2.07 15.68 -5.86
C ILE A 55 2.69 14.91 -7.01
N VAL A 56 2.02 13.83 -7.44
CA VAL A 56 2.45 13.10 -8.63
C VAL A 56 2.04 13.86 -9.88
N GLY A 57 3.04 14.28 -10.64
CA GLY A 57 2.89 14.96 -11.92
C GLY A 57 3.14 14.03 -13.10
N SER A 58 2.59 14.41 -14.24
CA SER A 58 2.82 13.77 -15.53
C SER A 58 3.00 14.83 -16.62
N LYS A 59 3.39 14.39 -17.83
CA LYS A 59 3.48 15.27 -19.00
C LYS A 59 2.11 15.92 -19.23
N PRO A 60 2.02 17.26 -19.36
CA PRO A 60 0.75 17.95 -19.64
C PRO A 60 0.16 17.55 -20.99
N PRO A 61 -1.17 17.46 -21.12
CA PRO A 61 -1.83 17.02 -22.36
C PRO A 61 -1.45 17.85 -23.59
N HIS A 62 -1.12 19.14 -23.44
CA HIS A 62 -0.72 20.04 -24.52
C HIS A 62 0.61 19.64 -25.18
N TYR A 63 1.45 18.89 -24.47
CA TYR A 63 2.72 18.39 -24.97
C TYR A 63 2.68 16.92 -25.38
N MET A 64 1.52 16.25 -25.20
CA MET A 64 1.33 14.84 -25.58
C MET A 64 0.89 14.72 -27.04
N SER A 65 1.44 13.74 -27.75
CA SER A 65 0.87 13.26 -29.00
C SER A 65 -0.50 12.60 -28.77
N GLU A 66 -1.26 12.41 -29.83
CA GLU A 66 -2.56 11.71 -29.74
C GLU A 66 -2.41 10.26 -29.22
N SER A 67 -1.35 9.59 -29.63
CA SER A 67 -1.02 8.24 -29.17
C SER A 67 -0.73 8.22 -27.65
N GLU A 68 0.06 9.18 -27.14
CA GLU A 68 0.38 9.26 -25.71
C GLU A 68 -0.86 9.54 -24.84
N ARG A 69 -1.83 10.31 -25.36
CA ARG A 69 -3.08 10.61 -24.61
C ARG A 69 -3.97 9.39 -24.42
N ASN A 70 -3.91 8.45 -25.35
CA ASN A 70 -4.76 7.26 -25.37
C ASN A 70 -4.11 6.02 -24.73
N GLN A 71 -2.93 6.18 -24.14
CA GLN A 71 -2.19 5.09 -23.48
C GLN A 71 -1.99 5.38 -22.00
N ALA A 72 -1.93 4.31 -21.20
CA ALA A 72 -1.51 4.43 -19.81
C ALA A 72 -0.09 4.99 -19.73
N PRO A 73 0.19 5.99 -18.89
CA PRO A 73 1.53 6.55 -18.76
C PRO A 73 2.51 5.49 -18.25
N ALA A 74 3.69 5.42 -18.83
CA ALA A 74 4.77 4.64 -18.23
C ALA A 74 5.23 5.31 -16.94
N ILE A 75 5.63 4.51 -15.95
CA ILE A 75 6.02 5.00 -14.63
C ILE A 75 7.20 5.99 -14.71
N GLU A 76 8.08 5.80 -15.68
CA GLU A 76 9.25 6.64 -15.94
C GLU A 76 8.88 8.05 -16.43
N ASN A 77 7.65 8.23 -16.91
CA ASN A 77 7.12 9.53 -17.34
C ASN A 77 6.41 10.28 -16.21
N LEU A 78 6.30 9.68 -15.05
CA LEU A 78 5.75 10.29 -13.85
C LEU A 78 6.87 10.84 -12.98
N TYR A 79 6.54 11.83 -12.18
CA TYR A 79 7.45 12.42 -11.20
C TYR A 79 6.67 12.92 -9.98
N ILE A 80 7.36 13.11 -8.88
CA ILE A 80 6.77 13.74 -7.68
C ILE A 80 7.42 15.12 -7.51
N ASP A 81 6.56 16.12 -7.37
CA ASP A 81 6.92 17.50 -7.04
C ASP A 81 6.65 17.73 -5.56
N ILE A 82 7.68 18.09 -4.81
CA ILE A 82 7.63 18.43 -3.39
C ILE A 82 7.80 19.94 -3.13
N GLY A 83 7.74 20.77 -4.18
CA GLY A 83 7.80 22.22 -4.07
C GLY A 83 9.22 22.80 -3.92
N VAL A 84 10.23 22.11 -4.45
CA VAL A 84 11.64 22.58 -4.48
C VAL A 84 12.10 22.80 -5.91
N SER A 85 13.15 23.60 -6.10
CA SER A 85 13.67 23.99 -7.41
C SER A 85 15.03 23.37 -7.75
N SER A 86 15.62 22.62 -6.82
CA SER A 86 16.92 21.98 -7.02
C SER A 86 17.04 20.66 -6.27
N GLN A 87 17.93 19.79 -6.76
CA GLN A 87 18.30 18.56 -6.08
C GLN A 87 18.83 18.83 -4.67
N GLN A 88 19.62 19.92 -4.51
CA GLN A 88 20.20 20.29 -3.23
C GLN A 88 19.12 20.62 -2.20
N GLU A 89 18.11 21.42 -2.58
CA GLU A 89 16.98 21.73 -1.70
C GLU A 89 16.21 20.47 -1.27
N ALA A 90 15.96 19.52 -2.19
CA ALA A 90 15.35 18.25 -1.84
C ALA A 90 16.20 17.45 -0.84
N CYS A 91 17.51 17.46 -1.05
CA CYS A 91 18.46 16.82 -0.14
C CYS A 91 18.52 17.51 1.23
N ASP A 92 18.46 18.83 1.29
CA ASP A 92 18.46 19.60 2.55
C ASP A 92 17.19 19.32 3.37
N LEU A 93 16.07 19.04 2.70
CA LEU A 93 14.84 18.56 3.33
C LEU A 93 14.91 17.09 3.79
N GLY A 94 16.02 16.40 3.59
CA GLY A 94 16.22 15.02 4.03
C GLY A 94 15.73 13.95 3.05
N VAL A 95 15.38 14.31 1.82
CA VAL A 95 15.02 13.33 0.78
C VAL A 95 16.25 12.64 0.24
N ARG A 96 16.22 11.33 0.12
CA ARG A 96 17.30 10.48 -0.41
C ARG A 96 16.72 9.37 -1.31
N VAL A 97 17.55 8.89 -2.21
CA VAL A 97 17.26 7.67 -2.96
C VAL A 97 17.02 6.52 -1.96
N GLY A 98 15.97 5.73 -2.19
CA GLY A 98 15.55 4.67 -1.29
C GLY A 98 14.55 5.11 -0.20
N ASN A 99 14.24 6.39 -0.08
CA ASN A 99 13.17 6.82 0.83
C ASN A 99 11.82 6.27 0.37
N PRO A 100 11.01 5.72 1.29
CA PRO A 100 9.68 5.22 0.97
C PRO A 100 8.69 6.37 0.77
N ILE A 101 7.72 6.13 -0.08
CA ILE A 101 6.66 7.07 -0.44
C ILE A 101 5.34 6.32 -0.39
N VAL A 102 4.33 6.93 0.22
CA VAL A 102 2.98 6.36 0.31
C VAL A 102 1.94 7.36 -0.17
N PRO A 103 0.78 6.91 -0.68
CA PRO A 103 -0.35 7.78 -0.92
C PRO A 103 -0.74 8.54 0.36
N LYS A 104 -1.06 9.82 0.22
CA LYS A 104 -1.58 10.62 1.32
C LYS A 104 -3.09 10.42 1.38
N ALA A 105 -3.54 9.70 2.39
CA ALA A 105 -4.95 9.54 2.71
C ALA A 105 -5.13 9.54 4.22
N GLU A 106 -6.20 10.15 4.68
CA GLU A 106 -6.60 10.17 6.09
C GLU A 106 -7.69 9.12 6.33
N LEU A 107 -7.73 8.60 7.55
CA LEU A 107 -8.82 7.73 7.97
C LEU A 107 -10.07 8.57 8.24
N GLU A 108 -11.14 8.30 7.53
CA GLU A 108 -12.39 9.02 7.67
C GLU A 108 -13.54 8.06 8.00
N PHE A 109 -14.29 8.39 9.01
CA PHE A 109 -15.55 7.73 9.33
C PHE A 109 -16.68 8.45 8.61
N LYS A 110 -17.29 7.77 7.65
CA LYS A 110 -18.41 8.28 6.87
C LYS A 110 -19.75 7.90 7.52
N ASN A 111 -20.83 8.43 6.97
CA ASN A 111 -22.18 8.04 7.38
C ASN A 111 -22.42 6.53 7.14
N ASN A 112 -23.35 5.96 7.90
CA ASN A 112 -23.76 4.56 7.79
C ASN A 112 -22.66 3.51 8.11
N GLY A 113 -21.66 3.88 8.91
CA GLY A 113 -20.62 2.96 9.34
C GLY A 113 -19.56 2.67 8.28
N ILE A 114 -19.51 3.45 7.20
CA ILE A 114 -18.47 3.31 6.19
C ILE A 114 -17.19 3.99 6.70
N ILE A 115 -16.07 3.31 6.55
CA ILE A 115 -14.74 3.81 6.86
C ILE A 115 -13.96 3.93 5.55
N CYS A 116 -13.37 5.09 5.30
CA CYS A 116 -12.50 5.34 4.17
C CYS A 116 -11.07 5.58 4.64
N GLY A 117 -10.11 4.98 3.97
CA GLY A 117 -8.70 5.12 4.30
C GLY A 117 -7.83 4.37 3.32
N LYS A 118 -6.56 4.27 3.63
CA LYS A 118 -5.59 3.43 2.91
C LYS A 118 -5.17 2.23 3.75
N ALA A 119 -4.46 1.28 3.16
CA ALA A 119 -3.86 0.14 3.86
C ALA A 119 -4.89 -0.75 4.59
N PHE A 120 -6.16 -0.79 4.15
CA PHE A 120 -7.10 -1.80 4.64
C PHE A 120 -6.63 -3.21 4.26
N ASP A 121 -6.07 -3.33 3.11
CA ASP A 121 -5.19 -4.38 2.66
C ASP A 121 -3.77 -4.11 3.24
N ASP A 122 -3.25 -4.88 4.25
CA ASP A 122 -4.05 -5.86 4.99
C ASP A 122 -4.07 -5.54 6.51
N ARG A 123 -4.22 -4.25 6.85
CA ARG A 123 -4.32 -3.85 8.27
C ARG A 123 -5.61 -4.34 8.93
N LEU A 124 -6.65 -4.69 8.12
CA LEU A 124 -7.84 -5.34 8.64
C LEU A 124 -7.54 -6.77 9.08
N GLY A 125 -6.77 -7.53 8.30
CA GLY A 125 -6.29 -8.84 8.70
C GLY A 125 -5.40 -8.77 9.93
N CYS A 126 -4.50 -7.77 10.01
CA CYS A 126 -3.72 -7.55 11.23
C CYS A 126 -4.60 -7.32 12.46
N ALA A 127 -5.65 -6.51 12.34
CA ALA A 127 -6.61 -6.30 13.42
C ALA A 127 -7.34 -7.59 13.80
N ALA A 128 -7.76 -8.39 12.81
CA ALA A 128 -8.40 -9.68 13.05
C ALA A 128 -7.50 -10.66 13.80
N VAL A 129 -6.20 -10.73 13.47
CA VAL A 129 -5.22 -11.54 14.21
C VAL A 129 -5.14 -11.09 15.68
N VAL A 130 -5.09 -9.78 15.93
CA VAL A 130 -5.08 -9.24 17.30
C VAL A 130 -6.34 -9.62 18.05
N GLU A 131 -7.52 -9.42 17.47
CA GLU A 131 -8.82 -9.74 18.07
C GLU A 131 -8.94 -11.23 18.41
N VAL A 132 -8.49 -12.12 17.52
CA VAL A 132 -8.48 -13.57 17.79
C VAL A 132 -7.59 -13.88 19.00
N LEU A 133 -6.35 -13.35 19.04
CA LEU A 133 -5.42 -13.62 20.13
C LEU A 133 -5.91 -13.03 21.46
N GLU A 134 -6.57 -11.87 21.43
CA GLU A 134 -7.20 -11.29 22.62
C GLU A 134 -8.37 -12.16 23.12
N ALA A 135 -9.22 -12.64 22.19
CA ALA A 135 -10.39 -13.45 22.55
C ALA A 135 -10.02 -14.79 23.20
N ILE A 136 -8.88 -15.36 22.83
CA ILE A 136 -8.41 -16.64 23.39
C ILE A 136 -7.43 -16.48 24.55
N ARG A 137 -7.19 -15.23 24.98
CA ARG A 137 -6.25 -14.95 26.07
C ARG A 137 -6.67 -15.63 27.37
N GLY A 138 -5.79 -16.48 27.91
CA GLY A 138 -6.04 -17.20 29.17
C GLY A 138 -6.86 -18.48 29.02
N GLU A 139 -7.31 -18.80 27.81
CA GLU A 139 -8.00 -20.06 27.54
C GLU A 139 -7.02 -21.25 27.51
N SER A 140 -7.48 -22.42 27.94
CA SER A 140 -6.72 -23.66 27.83
C SER A 140 -6.99 -24.31 26.48
N LEU A 141 -6.06 -24.14 25.55
CA LEU A 141 -6.18 -24.61 24.17
C LEU A 141 -5.41 -25.92 23.96
N SER A 142 -5.96 -26.80 23.12
CA SER A 142 -5.27 -28.02 22.66
C SER A 142 -4.25 -27.77 21.54
N VAL A 143 -4.20 -26.56 21.01
CA VAL A 143 -3.30 -26.10 19.96
C VAL A 143 -2.50 -24.89 20.43
N ASN A 144 -1.40 -24.59 19.72
CA ASN A 144 -0.58 -23.42 19.98
C ASN A 144 -0.80 -22.40 18.85
N PRO A 145 -1.69 -21.39 19.01
CA PRO A 145 -1.89 -20.33 18.02
C PRO A 145 -0.74 -19.31 18.09
N VAL A 146 -0.27 -18.89 16.91
CA VAL A 146 0.79 -17.90 16.75
C VAL A 146 0.34 -16.86 15.74
N GLY A 147 0.21 -15.61 16.18
CA GLY A 147 -0.03 -14.48 15.29
C GLY A 147 1.27 -14.07 14.58
N VAL A 148 1.18 -13.86 13.30
CA VAL A 148 2.27 -13.42 12.43
C VAL A 148 1.84 -12.14 11.73
N PHE A 149 2.66 -11.10 11.85
CA PHE A 149 2.54 -9.86 11.11
C PHE A 149 3.64 -9.84 10.07
N SER A 150 3.33 -10.40 8.90
CA SER A 150 4.31 -10.52 7.83
C SER A 150 4.57 -9.18 7.13
N SER A 151 5.67 -9.09 6.42
CA SER A 151 6.07 -7.94 5.63
C SER A 151 6.45 -8.36 4.23
N GLN A 152 6.45 -7.42 3.29
CA GLN A 152 6.79 -7.65 1.90
C GLN A 152 5.85 -8.68 1.22
N GLU A 153 4.59 -8.65 1.59
CA GLU A 153 3.53 -9.40 0.90
C GLU A 153 3.40 -8.87 -0.52
N GLU A 154 3.24 -7.56 -0.67
CA GLU A 154 2.99 -6.80 -1.89
C GLU A 154 4.09 -6.95 -2.97
N VAL A 155 5.24 -7.48 -2.58
CA VAL A 155 6.38 -7.73 -3.46
C VAL A 155 6.75 -9.22 -3.54
N GLY A 156 5.81 -10.12 -3.18
CA GLY A 156 5.91 -11.56 -3.41
C GLY A 156 5.88 -12.43 -2.17
N LEU A 157 4.99 -12.19 -1.20
CA LEU A 157 4.69 -13.07 -0.04
C LEU A 157 5.90 -13.40 0.84
N ARG A 158 6.93 -12.52 0.87
CA ARG A 158 8.25 -12.87 1.40
C ARG A 158 8.25 -13.10 2.90
N GLY A 159 7.54 -12.25 3.65
CA GLY A 159 7.47 -12.37 5.10
C GLY A 159 6.76 -13.64 5.56
N ALA A 160 5.60 -13.94 4.96
CA ALA A 160 4.83 -15.15 5.25
C ALA A 160 5.64 -16.43 4.99
N GLN A 161 6.40 -16.45 3.87
CA GLN A 161 7.27 -17.59 3.55
C GLN A 161 8.35 -17.82 4.62
N VAL A 162 9.00 -16.76 5.10
CA VAL A 162 10.01 -16.84 6.16
C VAL A 162 9.38 -17.30 7.47
N ALA A 163 8.22 -16.75 7.84
CA ALA A 163 7.49 -17.12 9.05
C ALA A 163 7.07 -18.60 9.01
N ALA A 164 6.48 -19.06 7.91
CA ALA A 164 6.09 -20.47 7.75
C ALA A 164 7.27 -21.43 7.82
N ASN A 165 8.39 -21.08 7.21
CA ASN A 165 9.63 -21.89 7.30
C ASN A 165 10.20 -21.95 8.72
N THR A 166 10.02 -20.90 9.52
CA THR A 166 10.50 -20.82 10.90
C THR A 166 9.57 -21.57 11.86
N LEU A 167 8.26 -21.32 11.75
CA LEU A 167 7.24 -21.88 12.65
C LEU A 167 6.88 -23.32 12.31
N LYS A 168 6.95 -23.72 11.03
CA LYS A 168 6.51 -25.01 10.49
C LYS A 168 5.11 -25.37 11.01
N PRO A 169 4.10 -24.53 10.74
CA PRO A 169 2.76 -24.73 11.28
C PRO A 169 2.11 -25.97 10.70
N ASP A 170 1.27 -26.63 11.49
CA ASP A 170 0.40 -27.72 11.03
C ASP A 170 -0.77 -27.17 10.19
N VAL A 171 -1.23 -25.95 10.54
CA VAL A 171 -2.29 -25.19 9.85
C VAL A 171 -1.87 -23.73 9.79
N ALA A 172 -2.07 -23.11 8.64
CA ALA A 172 -1.97 -21.66 8.46
C ALA A 172 -3.33 -21.10 8.02
N ILE A 173 -3.73 -20.00 8.65
CA ILE A 173 -4.91 -19.21 8.30
C ILE A 173 -4.38 -17.83 7.95
N CYS A 174 -4.56 -17.43 6.68
CA CYS A 174 -4.20 -16.11 6.20
C CYS A 174 -5.45 -15.23 6.17
N PHE A 175 -5.37 -14.08 6.81
CA PHE A 175 -6.34 -13.02 6.67
C PHE A 175 -5.88 -12.13 5.52
N GLU A 176 -6.82 -11.64 4.69
CA GLU A 176 -6.46 -10.89 3.49
C GLU A 176 -7.59 -9.94 3.07
N GLY A 177 -7.22 -8.81 2.47
CA GLY A 177 -8.13 -7.85 1.90
C GLY A 177 -8.63 -8.25 0.52
N THR A 178 -9.91 -8.59 0.40
CA THR A 178 -10.50 -8.92 -0.90
C THR A 178 -11.21 -7.70 -1.50
N PRO A 179 -10.88 -7.29 -2.74
CA PRO A 179 -11.60 -6.20 -3.41
C PRO A 179 -13.08 -6.55 -3.63
N ALA A 180 -13.97 -5.62 -3.29
CA ALA A 180 -15.38 -5.76 -3.64
C ALA A 180 -15.58 -5.54 -5.15
N ASP A 181 -16.41 -6.36 -5.78
CA ASP A 181 -16.71 -6.31 -7.21
C ASP A 181 -18.06 -5.67 -7.53
N ASP A 182 -18.78 -5.20 -6.55
CA ASP A 182 -20.09 -4.57 -6.66
C ASP A 182 -20.10 -3.19 -7.33
N THR A 183 -18.91 -2.64 -7.62
CA THR A 183 -18.76 -1.37 -8.35
C THR A 183 -18.68 -1.52 -9.86
N PHE A 184 -18.34 -2.70 -10.37
CA PHE A 184 -18.14 -2.95 -11.81
C PHE A 184 -18.81 -4.21 -12.33
N GLU A 185 -19.17 -5.17 -11.48
CA GLU A 185 -19.89 -6.36 -11.88
C GLU A 185 -21.42 -6.18 -11.78
N SER A 186 -22.14 -6.83 -12.69
CA SER A 186 -23.61 -6.90 -12.61
C SER A 186 -24.06 -7.75 -11.41
N CYS A 187 -25.19 -7.40 -10.81
CA CYS A 187 -25.68 -8.01 -9.56
C CYS A 187 -25.78 -9.55 -9.59
N ASP A 188 -25.96 -10.13 -10.75
CA ASP A 188 -26.04 -11.59 -10.97
C ASP A 188 -24.67 -12.29 -11.02
N ARG A 189 -23.56 -11.52 -11.09
CA ARG A 189 -22.20 -12.04 -11.18
C ARG A 189 -21.32 -11.64 -9.99
N GLN A 190 -21.82 -10.77 -9.12
CA GLN A 190 -21.07 -10.34 -7.94
C GLN A 190 -20.71 -11.51 -7.03
N GLN A 191 -19.45 -11.57 -6.63
CA GLN A 191 -18.92 -12.58 -5.70
C GLN A 191 -18.57 -11.96 -4.36
N THR A 192 -18.12 -10.69 -4.36
CA THR A 192 -17.68 -9.97 -3.17
C THR A 192 -18.40 -8.63 -3.12
N VAL A 193 -19.29 -8.46 -2.16
CA VAL A 193 -20.12 -7.26 -2.01
C VAL A 193 -19.83 -6.61 -0.66
N LEU A 194 -19.59 -5.31 -0.67
CA LEU A 194 -19.32 -4.57 0.56
C LEU A 194 -20.46 -4.76 1.59
N GLY A 195 -20.11 -5.15 2.81
CA GLY A 195 -21.04 -5.37 3.91
C GLY A 195 -21.80 -6.70 3.88
N LYS A 196 -21.46 -7.62 2.99
CA LYS A 196 -22.06 -8.96 2.95
C LYS A 196 -21.24 -10.03 3.66
N GLY A 197 -20.02 -9.74 4.03
CA GLY A 197 -19.08 -10.69 4.61
C GLY A 197 -18.48 -11.63 3.56
N LEU A 198 -17.93 -12.73 4.04
CA LEU A 198 -17.38 -13.80 3.20
C LEU A 198 -18.48 -14.80 2.85
#